data_5a529f9356b22ef7a158a8ae618fb7fc
#
_entry.id   5a529f9356b22ef7a158a8ae618fb7fc
#
_cell.length_a   1.000
_cell.length_b   1.000
_cell.length_c   1.000
_cell.angle_alpha   90.00
_cell.angle_beta   90.00
_cell.angle_gamma   90.00
#
_symmetry.space_group_name_H-M   'P 1'
#
loop_
_entity.id
_entity.type
_entity.pdbx_description
1 polymer ?
#
loop_
_entity_poly.entity_id
_entity_poly.type
_entity_poly.pdbx_seq_one_letter_code
_entity_poly.pdbx_strand_id
1 'polypeptide(L)'
;MESASTSCPAAKTALEAHSDQDLRVPCYCEENVWRLAYRRLHFRDDQNLHYYVLFISNPNKCVPMFQQLAAKDRRTPVFWDYHVILLETNHADKTNRQARVLDIDSHLPYACALPEYVRQTFPDCQESTKEFAPMFR
;
A
#
# COMPACT_ATOMS: atom_id res chain seq x y z
N MET A 1 23.11 31.81 -10.27
CA MET A 1 22.28 32.04 -9.06
C MET A 1 21.69 30.71 -8.64
N GLU A 2 22.30 30.10 -7.66
CA GLU A 2 21.79 28.87 -7.06
C GLU A 2 20.65 29.25 -6.14
N SER A 3 19.44 28.82 -6.49
CA SER A 3 18.34 28.80 -5.54
C SER A 3 18.53 27.59 -4.64
N ALA A 4 19.20 27.79 -3.52
CA ALA A 4 19.25 26.80 -2.46
C ALA A 4 17.84 26.62 -1.89
N SER A 5 17.18 25.54 -2.27
CA SER A 5 16.01 25.04 -1.58
C SER A 5 16.46 24.58 -0.19
N THR A 6 16.41 25.48 0.78
CA THR A 6 16.61 25.16 2.19
C THR A 6 15.38 24.41 2.68
N SER A 7 15.35 23.08 2.45
CA SER A 7 14.49 22.21 3.22
C SER A 7 14.97 22.28 4.67
N CYS A 8 14.12 22.76 5.57
CA CYS A 8 14.43 22.91 6.98
C CYS A 8 14.87 21.55 7.57
N PRO A 9 16.09 21.40 8.10
CA PRO A 9 16.58 20.10 8.61
C PRO A 9 15.72 19.49 9.71
N ALA A 10 15.05 20.35 10.50
CA ALA A 10 14.18 19.90 11.59
C ALA A 10 12.89 19.24 11.10
N ALA A 11 12.33 19.68 9.95
CA ALA A 11 11.14 19.06 9.37
C ALA A 11 11.45 17.67 8.77
N LYS A 12 12.65 17.52 8.20
CA LYS A 12 13.13 16.24 7.64
C LYS A 12 13.30 15.19 8.75
N THR A 13 13.92 15.59 9.88
CA THR A 13 14.15 14.70 11.02
C THR A 13 12.85 14.29 11.72
N ALA A 14 11.87 15.18 11.84
CA ALA A 14 10.58 14.86 12.46
C ALA A 14 9.76 13.86 11.65
N LEU A 15 9.77 13.97 10.31
CA LEU A 15 9.07 13.02 9.43
C LEU A 15 9.77 11.67 9.37
N GLU A 16 11.10 11.63 9.44
CA GLU A 16 11.86 10.39 9.47
C GLU A 16 11.66 9.59 10.78
N ALA A 17 11.31 10.27 11.86
CA ALA A 17 11.09 9.65 13.17
C ALA A 17 9.75 8.90 13.27
N HIS A 18 8.78 9.21 12.40
CA HIS A 18 7.49 8.53 12.38
C HIS A 18 7.50 7.35 11.43
N SER A 19 6.95 6.21 11.87
CA SER A 19 6.75 5.07 10.98
C SER A 19 5.66 5.39 9.94
N ASP A 20 5.69 4.69 8.80
CA ASP A 20 4.65 4.90 7.78
C ASP A 20 3.24 4.58 8.32
N GLN A 21 3.13 3.62 9.26
CA GLN A 21 1.86 3.27 9.90
C GLN A 21 1.24 4.41 10.71
N ASP A 22 2.06 5.33 11.23
CA ASP A 22 1.58 6.51 11.98
C ASP A 22 0.81 7.49 11.08
N LEU A 23 0.97 7.38 9.77
CA LEU A 23 0.23 8.21 8.81
C LEU A 23 -1.20 7.71 8.59
N ARG A 24 -1.53 6.52 9.06
CA ARG A 24 -2.82 5.87 8.77
C ARG A 24 -3.99 6.66 9.34
N VAL A 25 -4.93 6.98 8.47
CA VAL A 25 -6.28 7.44 8.83
C VAL A 25 -7.25 6.35 8.39
N PRO A 26 -7.98 5.70 9.31
CA PRO A 26 -8.92 4.63 8.95
C PRO A 26 -9.95 5.08 7.92
N CYS A 27 -10.21 4.25 6.92
CA CYS A 27 -11.18 4.49 5.84
C CYS A 27 -10.84 5.63 4.86
N TYR A 28 -9.62 6.17 4.93
CA TYR A 28 -9.14 7.23 4.03
C TYR A 28 -7.93 6.75 3.22
N CYS A 29 -8.11 5.67 2.46
CA CYS A 29 -7.00 5.03 1.71
C CYS A 29 -6.34 5.97 0.70
N GLU A 30 -7.08 6.84 0.04
CA GLU A 30 -6.53 7.83 -0.90
C GLU A 30 -5.60 8.82 -0.20
N GLU A 31 -6.02 9.34 0.95
CA GLU A 31 -5.20 10.26 1.75
C GLU A 31 -3.95 9.56 2.28
N ASN A 32 -4.10 8.33 2.75
CA ASN A 32 -2.99 7.51 3.23
C ASN A 32 -1.94 7.29 2.14
N VAL A 33 -2.36 6.94 0.93
CA VAL A 33 -1.47 6.76 -0.22
C VAL A 33 -0.82 8.07 -0.65
N TRP A 34 -1.55 9.17 -0.67
CA TRP A 34 -1.01 10.47 -0.98
C TRP A 34 0.10 10.87 0.00
N ARG A 35 -0.12 10.70 1.29
CA ARG A 35 0.87 10.99 2.34
C ARG A 35 2.10 10.10 2.22
N LEU A 36 1.91 8.82 1.96
CA LEU A 36 3.01 7.88 1.72
C LEU A 36 3.84 8.27 0.51
N ALA A 37 3.18 8.55 -0.61
CA ALA A 37 3.85 8.96 -1.84
C ALA A 37 4.62 10.26 -1.66
N TYR A 38 4.02 11.25 -1.01
CA TYR A 38 4.67 12.52 -0.68
C TYR A 38 5.93 12.28 0.14
N ARG A 39 5.82 11.49 1.23
CA ARG A 39 6.94 11.16 2.10
C ARG A 39 8.07 10.46 1.34
N ARG A 40 7.73 9.48 0.51
CA ARG A 40 8.72 8.73 -0.28
C ARG A 40 9.44 9.58 -1.31
N LEU A 41 8.71 10.44 -2.00
CA LEU A 41 9.28 11.28 -3.06
C LEU A 41 10.11 12.44 -2.52
N HIS A 42 9.74 13.02 -1.37
CA HIS A 42 10.40 14.21 -0.86
C HIS A 42 11.50 13.95 0.18
N PHE A 43 11.46 12.80 0.86
CA PHE A 43 12.36 12.53 1.98
C PHE A 43 13.29 11.32 1.76
N ARG A 44 13.18 10.62 0.65
CA ARG A 44 14.12 9.55 0.25
C ARG A 44 14.80 9.91 -1.05
N ASP A 45 16.13 9.75 -1.05
CA ASP A 45 16.99 10.17 -2.17
C ASP A 45 17.32 9.02 -3.15
N ASP A 46 16.60 7.91 -3.12
CA ASP A 46 16.85 6.80 -4.04
C ASP A 46 16.13 7.03 -5.38
N GLN A 47 16.88 7.50 -6.36
CA GLN A 47 16.41 7.79 -7.72
C GLN A 47 15.95 6.54 -8.49
N ASN A 48 16.30 5.35 -8.02
CA ASN A 48 15.95 4.09 -8.67
C ASN A 48 14.58 3.56 -8.22
N LEU A 49 14.03 4.12 -7.16
CA LEU A 49 12.70 3.76 -6.66
C LEU A 49 11.62 4.53 -7.41
N HIS A 50 10.68 3.80 -7.96
CA HIS A 50 9.51 4.34 -8.64
C HIS A 50 8.25 3.92 -7.90
N TYR A 51 7.26 4.80 -7.85
CA TYR A 51 6.02 4.61 -7.13
C TYR A 51 4.83 4.70 -8.05
N TYR A 52 3.90 3.79 -7.86
CA TYR A 52 2.64 3.74 -8.62
C TYR A 52 1.47 3.69 -7.66
N VAL A 53 0.48 4.52 -7.91
CA VAL A 53 -0.79 4.48 -7.19
C VAL A 53 -1.71 3.49 -7.89
N LEU A 54 -2.15 2.47 -7.18
CA LEU A 54 -3.04 1.45 -7.72
C LEU A 54 -4.42 1.56 -7.09
N PHE A 55 -5.43 1.67 -7.95
CA PHE A 55 -6.83 1.58 -7.57
C PHE A 55 -7.33 0.16 -7.78
N ILE A 56 -7.79 -0.45 -6.71
CA ILE A 56 -8.35 -1.80 -6.71
C ILE A 56 -9.86 -1.67 -6.65
N SER A 57 -10.53 -2.10 -7.70
CA SER A 57 -11.97 -2.01 -7.81
C SER A 57 -12.53 -3.15 -8.66
N ASN A 58 -13.85 -3.31 -8.68
CA ASN A 58 -14.56 -4.21 -9.56
C ASN A 58 -15.86 -3.56 -10.06
N PRO A 59 -16.51 -4.13 -11.10
CA PRO A 59 -17.74 -3.57 -11.65
C PRO A 59 -18.89 -3.43 -10.64
N ASN A 60 -18.91 -4.31 -9.63
CA ASN A 60 -19.95 -4.31 -8.60
C ASN A 60 -19.67 -3.35 -7.45
N LYS A 61 -18.53 -2.64 -7.46
CA LYS A 61 -18.09 -1.77 -6.36
C LYS A 61 -18.10 -2.47 -5.01
N CYS A 62 -17.67 -3.72 -5.01
CA CYS A 62 -17.65 -4.58 -3.83
C CYS A 62 -16.45 -5.52 -3.93
N VAL A 63 -15.31 -5.07 -3.46
CA VAL A 63 -14.04 -5.81 -3.52
C VAL A 63 -13.78 -6.45 -2.17
N PRO A 64 -13.87 -7.78 -2.05
CA PRO A 64 -13.51 -8.46 -0.80
C PRO A 64 -11.99 -8.54 -0.70
N MET A 65 -11.45 -7.99 0.38
CA MET A 65 -10.03 -8.02 0.67
C MET A 65 -9.79 -8.58 2.07
N PHE A 66 -8.94 -9.59 2.16
CA PHE A 66 -8.50 -10.17 3.42
C PHE A 66 -7.30 -9.41 4.00
N GLN A 67 -6.92 -9.73 5.22
CA GLN A 67 -5.78 -9.11 5.92
C GLN A 67 -5.93 -7.59 6.12
N GLN A 68 -7.14 -7.10 6.22
CA GLN A 68 -7.39 -5.67 6.41
C GLN A 68 -7.51 -5.33 7.91
N LEU A 69 -6.88 -4.22 8.33
CA LEU A 69 -6.97 -3.71 9.71
C LEU A 69 -8.40 -3.36 10.13
N ALA A 70 -9.24 -2.99 9.17
CA ALA A 70 -10.65 -2.66 9.42
C ALA A 70 -11.52 -3.89 9.72
N ALA A 71 -11.03 -5.10 9.44
CA ALA A 71 -11.75 -6.33 9.76
C ALA A 71 -11.67 -6.65 11.26
N LYS A 72 -12.69 -7.34 11.77
CA LYS A 72 -12.69 -7.83 13.17
C LYS A 72 -11.62 -8.88 13.43
N ASP A 73 -11.33 -9.70 12.43
CA ASP A 73 -10.26 -10.70 12.46
C ASP A 73 -9.65 -10.91 11.07
N ARG A 74 -8.51 -11.63 11.00
CA ARG A 74 -7.78 -11.86 9.75
C ARG A 74 -8.45 -12.86 8.80
N ARG A 75 -9.45 -13.58 9.26
CA ARG A 75 -10.19 -14.58 8.46
C ARG A 75 -11.40 -13.98 7.75
N THR A 76 -11.77 -12.78 8.14
CA THR A 76 -12.93 -12.08 7.59
C THR A 76 -12.48 -11.00 6.60
N PRO A 77 -13.03 -10.99 5.38
CA PRO A 77 -12.72 -9.94 4.42
C PRO A 77 -13.41 -8.63 4.79
N VAL A 78 -12.81 -7.52 4.39
CA VAL A 78 -13.47 -6.23 4.29
C VAL A 78 -13.96 -6.04 2.87
N PHE A 79 -15.17 -5.56 2.70
CA PHE A 79 -15.76 -5.29 1.39
C PHE A 79 -15.60 -3.80 1.09
N TRP A 80 -14.65 -3.50 0.21
CA TRP A 80 -14.42 -2.14 -0.23
C TRP A 80 -15.18 -1.84 -1.52
N ASP A 81 -15.74 -0.65 -1.65
CA ASP A 81 -16.19 -0.14 -2.95
C ASP A 81 -15.00 0.04 -3.89
N TYR A 82 -13.90 0.54 -3.39
CA TYR A 82 -12.56 0.51 -3.96
C TYR A 82 -11.52 0.63 -2.84
N HIS A 83 -10.29 0.23 -3.11
CA HIS A 83 -9.16 0.45 -2.22
C HIS A 83 -7.97 1.00 -3.01
N VAL A 84 -7.16 1.84 -2.38
CA VAL A 84 -5.99 2.44 -3.01
C VAL A 84 -4.74 2.03 -2.25
N ILE A 85 -3.74 1.59 -2.98
CA ILE A 85 -2.43 1.19 -2.45
C ILE A 85 -1.30 1.87 -3.21
N LEU A 86 -0.13 1.93 -2.58
CA LEU A 86 1.09 2.40 -3.21
C LEU A 86 1.98 1.20 -3.56
N LEU A 87 2.46 1.15 -4.79
CA LEU A 87 3.42 0.17 -5.26
C LEU A 87 4.79 0.80 -5.40
N GLU A 88 5.81 0.15 -4.85
CA GLU A 88 7.21 0.54 -4.99
C GLU A 88 7.95 -0.45 -5.89
N THR A 89 8.68 0.04 -6.87
CA THR A 89 9.54 -0.77 -7.74
C THR A 89 10.96 -0.22 -7.73
N ASN A 90 11.95 -1.11 -7.85
CA ASN A 90 13.35 -0.72 -7.99
C ASN A 90 13.83 -1.01 -9.41
N HIS A 91 14.16 0.03 -10.15
CA HIS A 91 14.61 -0.08 -11.55
C HIS A 91 16.10 -0.36 -11.70
N ALA A 92 16.91 -0.17 -10.65
CA ALA A 92 18.34 -0.50 -10.68
C ALA A 92 18.59 -2.00 -10.58
N ASP A 93 17.74 -2.73 -9.91
CA ASP A 93 17.90 -4.16 -9.71
C ASP A 93 17.24 -4.94 -10.84
N LYS A 94 18.04 -5.33 -11.82
CA LYS A 94 17.58 -6.15 -12.94
C LYS A 94 17.31 -7.60 -12.57
N THR A 95 17.82 -8.06 -11.43
CA THR A 95 17.71 -9.45 -10.95
C THR A 95 16.53 -9.62 -9.99
N ASN A 96 16.19 -8.59 -9.24
CA ASN A 96 15.07 -8.58 -8.30
C ASN A 96 14.08 -7.47 -8.62
N ARG A 97 13.33 -7.65 -9.71
CA ARG A 97 12.26 -6.74 -10.13
C ARG A 97 11.00 -6.87 -9.27
N GLN A 98 11.17 -7.34 -8.05
CA GLN A 98 10.04 -7.57 -7.18
C GLN A 98 9.45 -6.26 -6.70
N ALA A 99 8.24 -5.96 -7.16
CA ALA A 99 7.46 -4.85 -6.66
C ALA A 99 7.04 -5.12 -5.20
N ARG A 100 6.98 -4.07 -4.42
CA ARG A 100 6.57 -4.10 -3.01
C ARG A 100 5.31 -3.27 -2.83
N VAL A 101 4.37 -3.78 -2.05
CA VAL A 101 3.13 -3.08 -1.71
C VAL A 101 3.30 -2.33 -0.40
N LEU A 102 3.01 -1.04 -0.44
CA LEU A 102 2.96 -0.17 0.71
C LEU A 102 1.48 0.08 1.05
N ASP A 103 0.88 -0.84 1.77
CA ASP A 103 -0.51 -0.74 2.24
C ASP A 103 -0.54 -0.69 3.76
N ILE A 104 -0.77 0.50 4.31
CA ILE A 104 -0.84 0.70 5.76
C ILE A 104 -2.16 0.27 6.38
N ASP A 105 -3.14 -0.12 5.58
CA ASP A 105 -4.41 -0.69 6.02
C ASP A 105 -4.37 -2.22 6.10
N SER A 106 -3.22 -2.84 5.81
CA SER A 106 -3.04 -4.29 5.84
C SER A 106 -2.36 -4.79 7.12
N HIS A 107 -2.77 -5.98 7.57
CA HIS A 107 -2.07 -6.74 8.61
C HIS A 107 -0.78 -7.41 8.13
N LEU A 108 -0.56 -7.49 6.83
CA LEU A 108 0.64 -8.12 6.28
C LEU A 108 1.90 -7.35 6.66
N PRO A 109 3.07 -8.03 6.72
CA PRO A 109 4.32 -7.34 6.96
C PRO A 109 4.50 -6.17 6.00
N TYR A 110 4.85 -5.03 6.53
CA TYR A 110 5.03 -3.80 5.75
C TYR A 110 6.37 -3.83 5.03
N ALA A 111 6.40 -3.39 4.02
CA ALA A 111 6.35 -3.39 2.57
C ALA A 111 6.36 -4.83 2.05
N CYS A 112 5.20 -5.35 1.86
CA CYS A 112 4.99 -6.73 1.44
C CYS A 112 5.34 -6.93 -0.04
N ALA A 113 6.01 -8.02 -0.37
CA ALA A 113 6.22 -8.40 -1.76
C ALA A 113 4.87 -8.56 -2.49
N LEU A 114 4.78 -8.03 -3.71
CA LEU A 114 3.51 -8.02 -4.46
C LEU A 114 2.88 -9.41 -4.60
N PRO A 115 3.61 -10.49 -4.96
CA PRO A 115 3.01 -11.82 -5.06
C PRO A 115 2.40 -12.31 -3.74
N GLU A 116 3.07 -12.06 -2.64
CA GLU A 116 2.59 -12.43 -1.30
C GLU A 116 1.37 -11.61 -0.90
N TYR A 117 1.38 -10.31 -1.19
CA TYR A 117 0.24 -9.43 -0.94
C TYR A 117 -1.00 -9.92 -1.69
N VAL A 118 -0.86 -10.22 -2.97
CA VAL A 118 -1.97 -10.72 -3.81
C VAL A 118 -2.49 -12.05 -3.28
N ARG A 119 -1.60 -12.97 -2.95
CA ARG A 119 -1.96 -14.31 -2.48
C ARG A 119 -2.75 -14.27 -1.18
N GLN A 120 -2.37 -13.40 -0.24
CA GLN A 120 -3.01 -13.32 1.07
C GLN A 120 -4.21 -12.39 1.13
N THR A 121 -4.21 -11.34 0.31
CA THR A 121 -5.32 -10.38 0.25
C THR A 121 -6.47 -10.89 -0.60
N PHE A 122 -6.14 -11.62 -1.68
CA PHE A 122 -7.08 -12.22 -2.62
C PHE A 122 -6.83 -13.73 -2.72
N PRO A 123 -7.10 -14.49 -1.66
CA PRO A 123 -6.87 -15.93 -1.69
C PRO A 123 -7.70 -16.60 -2.77
N ASP A 124 -7.14 -17.67 -3.35
CA ASP A 124 -7.81 -18.43 -4.40
C ASP A 124 -9.14 -18.99 -3.89
N CYS A 125 -10.18 -18.83 -4.70
CA CYS A 125 -11.57 -19.14 -4.35
C CYS A 125 -11.85 -20.61 -4.03
N GLN A 126 -10.84 -21.48 -4.11
CA GLN A 126 -11.09 -22.93 -4.06
C GLN A 126 -11.24 -23.52 -2.66
N GLU A 127 -10.67 -22.94 -1.62
CA GLU A 127 -10.66 -23.59 -0.30
C GLU A 127 -11.35 -22.80 0.81
N SER A 128 -10.97 -21.56 1.06
CA SER A 128 -11.47 -20.79 2.21
C SER A 128 -12.45 -19.69 1.86
N THR A 129 -12.70 -19.46 0.57
CA THR A 129 -13.48 -18.32 0.09
C THR A 129 -14.64 -18.71 -0.83
N LYS A 130 -15.04 -19.99 -0.84
CA LYS A 130 -16.18 -20.48 -1.65
C LYS A 130 -17.44 -19.64 -1.43
N GLU A 131 -17.67 -19.22 -0.22
CA GLU A 131 -18.80 -18.35 0.17
C GLU A 131 -18.75 -17.00 -0.54
N PHE A 132 -17.55 -16.47 -0.79
CA PHE A 132 -17.33 -15.16 -1.40
C PHE A 132 -16.91 -15.24 -2.88
N ALA A 133 -16.80 -16.44 -3.44
CA ALA A 133 -16.32 -16.67 -4.79
C ALA A 133 -17.00 -15.81 -5.88
N PRO A 134 -18.32 -15.55 -5.83
CA PRO A 134 -18.97 -14.68 -6.81
C PRO A 134 -18.49 -13.23 -6.80
N MET A 135 -17.89 -12.78 -5.70
CA MET A 135 -17.45 -11.39 -5.51
C MET A 135 -16.07 -11.10 -6.10
N PHE A 136 -15.29 -12.15 -6.38
CA PHE A 136 -13.95 -12.02 -6.96
C PHE A 136 -13.91 -11.98 -8.49
N ARG A 137 -15.05 -12.07 -9.17
CA ARG A 137 -15.16 -12.09 -10.62
C ARG A 137 -15.34 -10.70 -11.20
#